data_9e322a94063937d279fa4ff221bc9856
#
_entry.id   9e322a94063937d279fa4ff221bc9856
#
_cell.length_a   1.000
_cell.length_b   1.000
_cell.length_c   1.000
_cell.angle_alpha   90.00
_cell.angle_beta   90.00
_cell.angle_gamma   90.00
#
_symmetry.space_group_name_H-M   'P 1'
#
loop_
_entity.id
_entity.type
_entity.pdbx_description
1 polymer ?
#
loop_
_entity_poly.entity_id
_entity_poly.type
_entity_poly.pdbx_seq_one_letter_code
_entity_poly.pdbx_strand_id
1 'polypeptide(L)'
;MKLSSEKEHLVLDNQRLVHYLVQKLGVTPNSSEYEDIVSIGTLGLVKAAITFDSSKKITFATYASRCINNEIFMHYRKANKYANDISIDEPIGNDGEGKELTLGDTIAHSESDFVERIVNKDAFIQLVSIILNYLEEK
;
A
#
# COMPACT_ATOMS: atom_id res chain seq x y z
N MET A 1 2.08 -24.32 7.21
CA MET A 1 1.54 -25.11 6.08
C MET A 1 2.68 -25.93 5.53
N LYS A 2 2.70 -27.27 5.71
CA LYS A 2 3.76 -28.12 5.14
C LYS A 2 3.45 -28.34 3.67
N LEU A 3 4.39 -28.04 2.77
CA LEU A 3 4.31 -28.45 1.38
C LEU A 3 4.39 -29.99 1.30
N SER A 4 3.70 -30.59 0.34
CA SER A 4 3.93 -32.01 0.01
C SER A 4 5.33 -32.13 -0.59
N SER A 5 6.03 -33.26 -0.32
CA SER A 5 7.39 -33.51 -0.81
C SER A 5 7.54 -33.29 -2.33
N GLU A 6 6.54 -33.68 -3.11
CA GLU A 6 6.51 -33.42 -4.56
C GLU A 6 6.52 -31.94 -4.93
N LYS A 7 5.80 -31.10 -4.17
CA LYS A 7 5.76 -29.65 -4.41
C LYS A 7 7.04 -28.96 -3.98
N GLU A 8 7.71 -29.48 -2.96
CA GLU A 8 9.04 -29.02 -2.54
C GLU A 8 10.07 -29.27 -3.65
N HIS A 9 10.07 -30.46 -4.26
CA HIS A 9 10.92 -30.76 -5.38
C HIS A 9 10.67 -29.83 -6.59
N LEU A 10 9.41 -29.55 -6.90
CA LEU A 10 9.10 -28.59 -7.97
C LEU A 10 9.67 -27.21 -7.73
N VAL A 11 9.70 -26.73 -6.48
CA VAL A 11 10.31 -25.46 -6.14
C VAL A 11 11.84 -25.51 -6.24
N LEU A 12 12.46 -26.53 -5.68
CA LEU A 12 13.92 -26.68 -5.66
C LEU A 12 14.51 -26.78 -7.06
N ASP A 13 13.91 -27.60 -7.91
CA ASP A 13 14.36 -27.84 -9.29
C ASP A 13 14.22 -26.60 -10.18
N ASN A 14 13.32 -25.67 -9.82
CA ASN A 14 13.02 -24.50 -10.64
C ASN A 14 13.51 -23.17 -10.03
N GLN A 15 14.33 -23.16 -8.99
CA GLN A 15 14.88 -21.93 -8.40
C GLN A 15 15.63 -21.07 -9.42
N ARG A 16 16.40 -21.69 -10.32
CA ARG A 16 17.14 -20.99 -11.38
C ARG A 16 16.23 -20.16 -12.30
N LEU A 17 14.96 -20.59 -12.46
CA LEU A 17 13.99 -19.86 -13.26
C LEU A 17 13.69 -18.48 -12.69
N VAL A 18 13.69 -18.33 -11.35
CA VAL A 18 13.48 -17.03 -10.69
C VAL A 18 14.61 -16.07 -11.06
N HIS A 19 15.87 -16.50 -10.88
CA HIS A 19 17.02 -15.66 -11.21
C HIS A 19 17.04 -15.25 -12.69
N TYR A 20 16.72 -16.19 -13.58
CA TYR A 20 16.64 -15.92 -15.01
C TYR A 20 15.56 -14.85 -15.33
N LEU A 21 14.38 -14.95 -14.72
CA LEU A 21 13.28 -14.01 -14.96
C LEU A 21 13.58 -12.63 -14.38
N VAL A 22 14.19 -12.56 -13.19
CA VAL A 22 14.61 -11.29 -12.56
C VAL A 22 15.64 -10.58 -13.43
N GLN A 23 16.66 -11.29 -13.94
CA GLN A 23 17.63 -10.72 -14.87
C GLN A 23 16.99 -10.27 -16.18
N LYS A 24 16.04 -11.02 -16.71
CA LYS A 24 15.30 -10.66 -17.93
C LYS A 24 14.46 -9.38 -17.75
N LEU A 25 14.04 -9.06 -16.55
CA LEU A 25 13.37 -7.78 -16.21
C LEU A 25 14.35 -6.61 -16.07
N GLY A 26 15.65 -6.83 -16.24
CA GLY A 26 16.69 -5.80 -16.19
C GLY A 26 17.30 -5.59 -14.80
N VAL A 27 16.90 -6.37 -13.78
CA VAL A 27 17.47 -6.28 -12.44
C VAL A 27 18.75 -7.12 -12.40
N THR A 28 19.89 -6.45 -12.29
CA THR A 28 21.19 -7.10 -12.29
C THR A 28 21.61 -7.56 -10.88
N PRO A 29 22.45 -8.60 -10.73
CA PRO A 29 22.92 -9.07 -9.42
C PRO A 29 23.64 -8.02 -8.57
N ASN A 30 24.13 -6.94 -9.19
CA ASN A 30 24.81 -5.85 -8.50
C ASN A 30 23.85 -4.74 -8.02
N SER A 31 22.57 -4.85 -8.34
CA SER A 31 21.54 -3.91 -7.87
C SER A 31 21.21 -4.19 -6.41
N SER A 32 21.02 -3.13 -5.62
CA SER A 32 20.56 -3.22 -4.23
C SER A 32 19.19 -3.92 -4.09
N GLU A 33 18.37 -3.87 -5.13
CA GLU A 33 17.02 -4.47 -5.15
C GLU A 33 17.01 -5.94 -5.54
N TYR A 34 18.16 -6.50 -6.00
CA TYR A 34 18.20 -7.85 -6.59
C TYR A 34 17.69 -8.92 -5.65
N GLU A 35 18.21 -8.95 -4.42
CA GLU A 35 17.84 -9.96 -3.42
C GLU A 35 16.36 -9.88 -3.04
N ASP A 36 15.82 -8.67 -2.93
CA ASP A 36 14.41 -8.44 -2.62
C ASP A 36 13.51 -8.95 -3.75
N ILE A 37 13.84 -8.62 -4.99
CA ILE A 37 13.08 -9.07 -6.17
C ILE A 37 13.18 -10.59 -6.35
N VAL A 38 14.36 -11.20 -6.10
CA VAL A 38 14.52 -12.68 -6.10
C VAL A 38 13.66 -13.31 -5.02
N SER A 39 13.60 -12.73 -3.82
CA SER A 39 12.75 -13.23 -2.72
C SER A 39 11.26 -13.19 -3.09
N ILE A 40 10.82 -12.08 -3.69
CA ILE A 40 9.44 -11.93 -4.20
C ILE A 40 9.16 -12.92 -5.32
N GLY A 41 10.08 -13.08 -6.26
CA GLY A 41 9.97 -14.08 -7.32
C GLY A 41 9.88 -15.51 -6.79
N THR A 42 10.65 -15.82 -5.74
CA THR A 42 10.61 -17.13 -5.06
C THR A 42 9.25 -17.37 -4.40
N LEU A 43 8.63 -16.33 -3.79
CA LEU A 43 7.26 -16.42 -3.29
C LEU A 43 6.28 -16.77 -4.43
N GLY A 44 6.44 -16.15 -5.61
CA GLY A 44 5.67 -16.47 -6.81
C GLY A 44 5.84 -17.92 -7.26
N LEU A 45 7.06 -18.46 -7.20
CA LEU A 45 7.37 -19.86 -7.51
C LEU A 45 6.68 -20.82 -6.52
N VAL A 46 6.72 -20.53 -5.22
CA VAL A 46 6.05 -21.33 -4.19
C VAL A 46 4.52 -21.31 -4.40
N LYS A 47 3.93 -20.15 -4.66
CA LYS A 47 2.50 -20.05 -4.99
C LYS A 47 2.15 -20.88 -6.23
N ALA A 48 3.02 -20.86 -7.25
CA ALA A 48 2.85 -21.70 -8.43
C ALA A 48 2.86 -23.19 -8.09
N ALA A 49 3.79 -23.65 -7.25
CA ALA A 49 3.86 -25.07 -6.85
C ALA A 49 2.61 -25.53 -6.06
N ILE A 50 2.03 -24.62 -5.27
CA ILE A 50 0.82 -24.92 -4.50
C ILE A 50 -0.40 -25.09 -5.41
N THR A 51 -0.52 -24.24 -6.44
CA THR A 51 -1.72 -24.12 -7.28
C THR A 51 -1.60 -24.83 -8.62
N PHE A 52 -0.44 -25.41 -8.93
CA PHE A 52 -0.22 -26.12 -10.19
C PHE A 52 -1.08 -27.39 -10.27
N ASP A 53 -1.71 -27.53 -11.41
CA ASP A 53 -2.52 -28.69 -11.79
C ASP A 53 -1.91 -29.37 -13.02
N SER A 54 -1.35 -30.56 -12.83
CA SER A 54 -0.70 -31.34 -13.88
C SER A 54 -1.68 -31.89 -14.95
N SER A 55 -2.99 -31.87 -14.69
CA SER A 55 -4.00 -32.28 -15.66
C SER A 55 -4.11 -31.31 -16.84
N LYS A 56 -3.72 -30.06 -16.63
CA LYS A 56 -3.67 -29.02 -17.66
C LYS A 56 -2.44 -29.25 -18.55
N LYS A 57 -2.63 -29.29 -19.85
CA LYS A 57 -1.58 -29.55 -20.87
C LYS A 57 -0.53 -28.42 -20.96
N ILE A 58 -0.01 -27.93 -19.84
CA ILE A 58 1.02 -26.89 -19.75
C ILE A 58 2.15 -27.37 -18.85
N THR A 59 3.39 -26.97 -19.15
CA THR A 59 4.54 -27.29 -18.31
C THR A 59 4.53 -26.43 -17.05
N PHE A 60 5.05 -27.02 -15.94
CA PHE A 60 5.19 -26.27 -14.68
C PHE A 60 6.00 -24.97 -14.86
N ALA A 61 7.11 -25.02 -15.61
CA ALA A 61 7.95 -23.84 -15.85
C ALA A 61 7.19 -22.69 -16.54
N THR A 62 6.31 -23.00 -17.49
CA THR A 62 5.47 -21.98 -18.15
C THR A 62 4.47 -21.35 -17.19
N TYR A 63 3.83 -22.17 -16.34
CA TYR A 63 2.90 -21.68 -15.33
C TYR A 63 3.60 -20.86 -14.27
N ALA A 64 4.72 -21.39 -13.73
CA ALA A 64 5.53 -20.72 -12.71
C ALA A 64 6.08 -19.37 -13.21
N SER A 65 6.52 -19.27 -14.47
CA SER A 65 6.98 -18.00 -15.04
C SER A 65 5.91 -16.90 -14.98
N ARG A 66 4.66 -17.25 -15.24
CA ARG A 66 3.55 -16.28 -15.10
C ARG A 66 3.31 -15.87 -13.65
N CYS A 67 3.33 -16.83 -12.72
CA CYS A 67 3.14 -16.55 -11.30
C CYS A 67 4.26 -15.66 -10.74
N ILE A 68 5.53 -15.97 -11.09
CA ILE A 68 6.70 -15.18 -10.70
C ILE A 68 6.58 -13.74 -11.21
N ASN A 69 6.34 -13.56 -12.51
CA ASN A 69 6.20 -12.23 -13.10
C ASN A 69 5.05 -11.44 -12.46
N ASN A 70 3.91 -12.09 -12.22
CA ASN A 70 2.76 -11.44 -11.60
C ASN A 70 3.10 -10.93 -10.18
N GLU A 71 3.83 -11.73 -9.39
CA GLU A 71 4.22 -11.34 -8.03
C GLU A 71 5.20 -10.16 -8.04
N ILE A 72 6.19 -10.17 -8.94
CA ILE A 72 7.13 -9.07 -9.13
C ILE A 72 6.39 -7.79 -9.58
N PHE A 73 5.50 -7.88 -10.57
CA PHE A 73 4.74 -6.72 -11.01
C PHE A 73 3.76 -6.19 -9.96
N MET A 74 3.21 -7.07 -9.10
CA MET A 74 2.41 -6.61 -7.96
C MET A 74 3.24 -5.82 -6.95
N HIS A 75 4.49 -6.26 -6.70
CA HIS A 75 5.41 -5.53 -5.84
C HIS A 75 5.69 -4.12 -6.39
N TYR A 76 6.08 -4.00 -7.66
CA TYR A 76 6.32 -2.70 -8.29
C TYR A 76 5.08 -1.79 -8.29
N ARG A 77 3.89 -2.33 -8.53
CA ARG A 77 2.65 -1.54 -8.45
C ARG A 77 2.39 -1.00 -7.05
N LYS A 78 2.69 -1.79 -6.00
CA LYS A 78 2.57 -1.32 -4.60
C LYS A 78 3.60 -0.25 -4.30
N ALA A 79 4.85 -0.45 -4.69
CA ALA A 79 5.92 0.52 -4.51
C ALA A 79 5.59 1.86 -5.20
N ASN A 80 5.15 1.81 -6.47
CA ASN A 80 4.78 3.01 -7.22
C ASN A 80 3.57 3.77 -6.64
N LYS A 81 2.66 3.07 -5.96
CA LYS A 81 1.53 3.74 -5.30
C LYS A 81 1.99 4.72 -4.23
N TYR A 82 3.07 4.40 -3.53
CA TYR A 82 3.62 5.22 -2.43
C TYR A 82 4.87 6.03 -2.83
N ALA A 83 5.32 5.92 -4.08
CA ALA A 83 6.52 6.60 -4.55
C ALA A 83 6.42 8.14 -4.51
N ASN A 84 5.19 8.67 -4.53
CA ASN A 84 4.91 10.11 -4.47
C ASN A 84 4.40 10.56 -3.10
N ASP A 85 4.36 9.66 -2.11
CA ASP A 85 3.96 10.04 -0.76
C ASP A 85 5.11 10.80 -0.10
N ILE A 86 4.82 12.01 0.35
CA ILE A 86 5.76 12.89 1.06
C ILE A 86 5.48 12.75 2.56
N SER A 87 6.54 12.68 3.37
CA SER A 87 6.38 12.64 4.83
C SER A 87 5.75 13.95 5.32
N ILE A 88 4.77 13.85 6.21
CA ILE A 88 4.16 15.02 6.83
C ILE A 88 5.15 15.78 7.72
N ASP A 89 6.19 15.08 8.21
CA ASP A 89 7.28 15.63 9.04
C ASP A 89 8.47 16.10 8.19
N GLU A 90 8.35 16.08 6.84
CA GLU A 90 9.43 16.54 5.97
C GLU A 90 9.63 18.05 6.13
N PRO A 91 10.86 18.51 6.40
CA PRO A 91 11.15 19.93 6.55
C PRO A 91 11.03 20.62 5.18
N ILE A 92 10.19 21.64 5.10
CA ILE A 92 9.99 22.46 3.89
C ILE A 92 10.73 23.79 3.92
N GLY A 93 11.28 24.15 5.06
CA GLY A 93 12.04 25.38 5.23
C GLY A 93 12.25 25.75 6.69
N ASN A 94 12.76 26.94 6.93
CA ASN A 94 12.86 27.51 8.26
C ASN A 94 11.93 28.71 8.36
N ASP A 95 11.32 28.91 9.53
CA ASP A 95 10.62 30.15 9.82
C ASP A 95 11.63 31.32 9.98
N GLY A 96 11.13 32.56 10.08
CA GLY A 96 11.98 33.74 10.27
C GLY A 96 12.80 33.74 11.56
N GLU A 97 12.54 32.82 12.51
CA GLU A 97 13.23 32.66 13.77
C GLU A 97 14.24 31.49 13.76
N GLY A 98 14.39 30.77 12.64
CA GLY A 98 15.34 29.67 12.45
C GLY A 98 14.84 28.31 12.93
N LYS A 99 13.54 28.17 13.25
CA LYS A 99 12.90 26.88 13.54
C LYS A 99 12.53 26.15 12.24
N GLU A 100 12.83 24.88 12.17
CA GLU A 100 12.39 24.03 11.04
C GLU A 100 10.86 24.00 10.93
N LEU A 101 10.38 24.31 9.74
CA LEU A 101 8.96 24.23 9.38
C LEU A 101 8.71 22.93 8.65
N THR A 102 7.78 22.12 9.13
CA THR A 102 7.39 20.87 8.49
C THR A 102 6.16 21.04 7.60
N LEU A 103 5.92 20.09 6.70
CA LEU A 103 4.71 20.06 5.89
C LEU A 103 3.44 20.02 6.77
N GLY A 104 3.51 19.32 7.90
CA GLY A 104 2.43 19.24 8.90
C GLY A 104 2.04 20.59 9.50
N ASP A 105 3.02 21.48 9.73
CA ASP A 105 2.79 22.81 10.29
C ASP A 105 2.03 23.75 9.34
N THR A 106 2.07 23.46 8.02
CA THR A 106 1.34 24.24 7.01
C THR A 106 -0.10 23.79 6.79
N ILE A 107 -0.47 22.62 7.32
CA ILE A 107 -1.85 22.12 7.21
C ILE A 107 -2.72 22.92 8.20
N ALA A 108 -3.53 23.82 7.65
CA ALA A 108 -4.44 24.62 8.45
C ALA A 108 -5.41 23.72 9.22
N HIS A 109 -5.32 23.75 10.55
CA HIS A 109 -6.38 23.25 11.41
C HIS A 109 -7.54 24.24 11.33
N SER A 110 -8.64 23.81 10.74
CA SER A 110 -9.88 24.58 10.70
C SER A 110 -10.51 24.57 12.10
N GLU A 111 -9.94 25.32 13.03
CA GLU A 111 -10.59 25.57 14.33
C GLU A 111 -11.87 26.38 14.21
N SER A 112 -12.05 27.13 13.12
CA SER A 112 -13.24 27.91 12.82
C SER A 112 -14.53 27.07 12.75
N ASP A 113 -14.42 25.82 12.31
CA ASP A 113 -15.57 24.91 12.18
C ASP A 113 -16.15 24.48 13.56
N PHE A 114 -15.32 24.39 14.60
CA PHE A 114 -15.79 24.01 15.93
C PHE A 114 -16.56 25.14 16.63
N VAL A 115 -16.05 26.37 16.57
CA VAL A 115 -16.70 27.54 17.16
C VAL A 115 -18.01 27.85 16.41
N GLU A 116 -17.99 27.78 15.09
CA GLU A 116 -19.18 28.02 14.26
C GLU A 116 -20.27 26.96 14.50
N ARG A 117 -19.91 25.71 14.72
CA ARG A 117 -20.86 24.64 15.10
C ARG A 117 -21.50 24.89 16.46
N ILE A 118 -20.75 25.38 17.44
CA ILE A 118 -21.30 25.70 18.76
C ILE A 118 -22.27 26.87 18.66
N VAL A 119 -21.87 27.95 17.99
CA VAL A 119 -22.72 29.14 17.80
C VAL A 119 -24.01 28.80 17.06
N ASN A 120 -23.93 28.02 16.00
CA ASN A 120 -25.11 27.59 15.24
C ASN A 120 -26.04 26.68 16.06
N LYS A 121 -25.47 25.81 16.92
CA LYS A 121 -26.24 24.94 17.80
C LYS A 121 -26.98 25.74 18.87
N ASP A 122 -26.34 26.73 19.50
CA ASP A 122 -26.94 27.60 20.50
C ASP A 122 -28.03 28.48 19.88
N ALA A 123 -27.81 29.04 18.69
CA ALA A 123 -28.78 29.81 17.95
C ALA A 123 -30.03 28.96 17.62
N PHE A 124 -29.83 27.71 17.22
CA PHE A 124 -30.94 26.77 16.95
C PHE A 124 -31.75 26.47 18.21
N ILE A 125 -31.10 26.22 19.35
CA ILE A 125 -31.79 25.95 20.63
C ILE A 125 -32.62 27.16 21.07
N GLN A 126 -32.08 28.38 20.95
CA GLN A 126 -32.79 29.60 21.27
C GLN A 126 -34.02 29.80 20.39
N LEU A 127 -33.89 29.55 19.09
CA LEU A 127 -34.98 29.67 18.14
C LEU A 127 -36.12 28.67 18.44
N VAL A 128 -35.79 27.43 18.77
CA VAL A 128 -36.74 26.40 19.20
C VAL A 128 -37.47 26.80 20.48
N SER A 129 -36.75 27.36 21.47
CA SER A 129 -37.38 27.81 22.74
C SER A 129 -38.36 28.98 22.53
N ILE A 130 -38.05 29.92 21.66
CA ILE A 130 -38.94 31.03 21.30
C ILE A 130 -40.23 30.51 20.62
N ILE A 131 -40.10 29.55 19.69
CA ILE A 131 -41.25 28.95 19.00
C ILE A 131 -42.14 28.20 19.98
N LEU A 132 -41.57 27.44 20.92
CA LEU A 132 -42.33 26.69 21.92
C LEU A 132 -43.10 27.63 22.85
N ASN A 133 -42.49 28.71 23.35
CA ASN A 133 -43.15 29.71 24.18
C ASN A 133 -44.31 30.38 23.42
N TYR A 134 -44.12 30.69 22.15
CA TYR A 134 -45.17 31.29 21.33
C TYR A 134 -46.39 30.36 21.09
N LEU A 135 -46.16 29.04 21.07
CA LEU A 135 -47.22 28.04 20.93
C LEU A 135 -47.97 27.74 22.23
N GLU A 136 -47.30 27.94 23.40
CA GLU A 136 -47.96 27.78 24.73
C GLU A 136 -48.82 28.97 25.14
N GLU A 137 -48.62 30.17 24.55
CA GLU A 137 -49.44 31.36 24.82
C GLU A 137 -50.74 31.43 23.99
N LYS A 138 -51.06 30.44 23.18
CA LYS A 138 -52.30 30.35 22.38
C LYS A 138 -53.22 29.22 22.87
#